data_95e30735414fd32402fca81307a2aced
#
_entry.id   95e30735414fd32402fca81307a2aced
#
_cell.length_a   1.000
_cell.length_b   1.000
_cell.length_c   1.000
_cell.angle_alpha   90.00
_cell.angle_beta   90.00
_cell.angle_gamma   90.00
#
_symmetry.space_group_name_H-M   'P 1'
#
loop_
_entity.id
_entity.type
_entity.pdbx_description
1 polymer ?
#
loop_
_entity_poly.entity_id
_entity_poly.type
_entity_poly.pdbx_seq_one_letter_code
_entity_poly.pdbx_strand_id
1 'polypeptide(L)'
;MWRNGATAGTVGRTMAIAPPRGKTLEELRFANSFAALGDGFREHRTPTGIPGARLVAFSPEAAALIGLRPGEERRPEFTALVAGDALLPGMDPVAGIYGGHQFGVWAGQLGDGRAILLGEVHTEAGEPWELQIKGGGITAFSRFADGRAVERSTIREFLASEAMHHLGVPTTRALAMAAGDEPVLRERVERAATMIRMAPTFVRFGSFEIFHYRKQHAEVRGLADYVIDRFYPECGAGDDRYARFFGAVVERTAALMAQWQAVGFAHGVMNTDNFSILGLTLDYGPYGFVEAYEPGLICNHSDESGRYAFDRQPTIGLWNCYALGEALSSLLSTDEIGTALARYQDVYRSTFLALLRTKLGVASVRDDDADTALELFRMLEARRIDWTNFWRALSNSAQAARALLGEDESSRAWFERYAERIAGDARGVEERSAAMLAVNPKYVLRNWVAQEAIAASESGDDSVVQSLLDVLRAPFDEHRERAAWAQPAPPQYRGLSVSCSS
;
A
#
# COMPACT_ATOMS: atom_id res chain seq x y z
N MET A 1 18.65 -80.03 6.57
CA MET A 1 17.49 -80.23 5.70
C MET A 1 16.96 -78.89 5.18
N TRP A 2 16.87 -78.77 3.95
CA TRP A 2 16.43 -77.66 3.13
C TRP A 2 15.03 -77.18 3.40
N ARG A 3 14.71 -75.86 3.28
CA ARG A 3 13.75 -75.32 2.34
C ARG A 3 13.77 -73.81 2.22
N ASN A 4 13.76 -73.37 0.99
CA ASN A 4 13.57 -72.06 0.41
C ASN A 4 12.24 -71.39 0.81
N GLY A 5 12.20 -70.04 0.86
CA GLY A 5 10.97 -69.27 0.94
C GLY A 5 11.20 -67.82 0.47
N ALA A 6 11.00 -67.61 -0.79
CA ALA A 6 10.57 -66.43 -1.55
C ALA A 6 10.64 -65.03 -0.91
N THR A 7 11.43 -64.19 -1.56
CA THR A 7 11.38 -62.73 -1.49
C THR A 7 10.08 -62.19 -2.11
N ALA A 8 9.23 -61.55 -1.28
CA ALA A 8 8.14 -60.73 -1.76
C ALA A 8 8.64 -59.31 -1.99
N GLY A 9 8.64 -58.89 -3.25
CA GLY A 9 8.97 -57.54 -3.67
C GLY A 9 7.91 -56.55 -3.16
N THR A 10 8.36 -55.57 -2.37
CA THR A 10 7.58 -54.42 -2.01
C THR A 10 7.45 -53.50 -3.23
N VAL A 11 6.34 -53.57 -3.92
CA VAL A 11 5.95 -52.59 -4.94
C VAL A 11 5.76 -51.23 -4.21
N GLY A 12 6.69 -50.31 -4.44
CA GLY A 12 6.59 -48.95 -3.95
C GLY A 12 5.31 -48.32 -4.48
N ARG A 13 4.35 -48.09 -3.60
CA ARG A 13 3.20 -47.20 -3.84
C ARG A 13 3.77 -45.80 -4.00
N THR A 14 3.85 -45.31 -5.24
CA THR A 14 4.01 -43.91 -5.53
C THR A 14 2.85 -43.18 -4.83
N MET A 15 3.13 -42.51 -3.72
CA MET A 15 2.15 -41.62 -3.10
C MET A 15 1.78 -40.60 -4.14
N ALA A 16 0.59 -40.64 -4.64
CA ALA A 16 0.02 -39.56 -5.43
C ALA A 16 0.01 -38.32 -4.52
N ILE A 17 0.85 -37.33 -4.85
CA ILE A 17 0.83 -36.01 -4.20
C ILE A 17 -0.56 -35.47 -4.48
N ALA A 18 -1.34 -35.22 -3.41
CA ALA A 18 -2.64 -34.58 -3.55
C ALA A 18 -2.45 -33.29 -4.36
N PRO A 19 -3.33 -32.99 -5.34
CA PRO A 19 -3.20 -31.77 -6.11
C PRO A 19 -3.21 -30.57 -5.14
N PRO A 20 -2.42 -29.53 -5.42
CA PRO A 20 -2.39 -28.35 -4.57
C PRO A 20 -3.82 -27.79 -4.46
N ARG A 21 -4.21 -27.42 -3.24
CA ARG A 21 -5.52 -26.80 -3.00
C ARG A 21 -5.55 -25.43 -3.69
N GLY A 22 -6.67 -25.09 -4.31
CA GLY A 22 -6.89 -23.82 -5.01
C GLY A 22 -7.39 -24.03 -6.44
N LYS A 23 -7.70 -22.93 -7.10
CA LYS A 23 -8.26 -22.86 -8.46
C LYS A 23 -7.13 -22.69 -9.49
N THR A 24 -7.33 -23.23 -10.68
CA THR A 24 -6.54 -22.85 -11.86
C THR A 24 -6.96 -21.46 -12.34
N LEU A 25 -6.21 -20.88 -13.26
CA LEU A 25 -6.59 -19.62 -13.92
C LEU A 25 -8.00 -19.71 -14.56
N GLU A 26 -8.29 -20.82 -15.23
CA GLU A 26 -9.55 -21.06 -15.95
C GLU A 26 -10.73 -21.30 -15.00
N GLU A 27 -10.47 -21.66 -13.75
CA GLU A 27 -11.49 -21.88 -12.72
C GLU A 27 -11.83 -20.60 -11.95
N LEU A 28 -11.06 -19.53 -12.09
CA LEU A 28 -11.43 -18.24 -11.54
C LEU A 28 -12.75 -17.77 -12.17
N ARG A 29 -13.63 -17.24 -11.35
CA ARG A 29 -14.92 -16.70 -11.79
C ARG A 29 -14.91 -15.20 -11.62
N PHE A 30 -15.08 -14.51 -12.73
CA PHE A 30 -15.06 -13.05 -12.77
C PHE A 30 -16.49 -12.51 -12.86
N ALA A 31 -16.70 -11.41 -12.16
CA ALA A 31 -17.78 -10.46 -12.33
C ALA A 31 -17.18 -9.06 -12.51
N ASN A 32 -17.97 -8.07 -12.84
CA ASN A 32 -17.54 -6.67 -12.80
C ASN A 32 -18.73 -5.80 -12.37
N SER A 33 -18.91 -5.69 -11.06
CA SER A 33 -20.00 -4.90 -10.47
C SER A 33 -19.81 -3.39 -10.71
N PHE A 34 -18.56 -2.91 -10.79
CA PHE A 34 -18.29 -1.51 -11.13
C PHE A 34 -18.71 -1.22 -12.57
N ALA A 35 -18.44 -2.11 -13.52
CA ALA A 35 -18.90 -1.97 -14.89
C ALA A 35 -20.43 -1.91 -15.01
N ALA A 36 -21.14 -2.58 -14.11
CA ALA A 36 -22.61 -2.59 -14.08
C ALA A 36 -23.23 -1.24 -13.63
N LEU A 37 -22.44 -0.30 -13.09
CA LEU A 37 -22.91 1.05 -12.79
C LEU A 37 -23.33 1.85 -14.04
N GLY A 38 -22.84 1.47 -15.20
CA GLY A 38 -23.22 2.06 -16.49
C GLY A 38 -22.15 2.93 -17.14
N ASP A 39 -22.43 3.37 -18.36
CA ASP A 39 -21.47 4.07 -19.23
C ASP A 39 -21.02 5.45 -18.69
N GLY A 40 -21.78 6.05 -17.78
CA GLY A 40 -21.38 7.29 -17.11
C GLY A 40 -20.14 7.16 -16.22
N PHE A 41 -19.85 5.96 -15.76
CA PHE A 41 -18.79 5.70 -14.77
C PHE A 41 -17.50 5.15 -15.39
N ARG A 42 -17.55 4.69 -16.63
CA ARG A 42 -16.45 3.94 -17.23
C ARG A 42 -16.47 3.95 -18.75
N GLU A 43 -15.37 3.48 -19.34
CA GLU A 43 -15.23 3.11 -20.75
C GLU A 43 -14.81 1.64 -20.85
N HIS A 44 -15.39 0.87 -21.75
CA HIS A 44 -14.88 -0.47 -22.07
C HIS A 44 -13.54 -0.37 -22.80
N ARG A 45 -12.53 -1.05 -22.27
CA ARG A 45 -11.18 -1.00 -22.84
C ARG A 45 -10.42 -2.29 -22.60
N THR A 46 -10.16 -3.04 -23.66
CA THR A 46 -9.28 -4.20 -23.60
C THR A 46 -7.82 -3.74 -23.43
N PRO A 47 -7.05 -4.36 -22.53
CA PRO A 47 -5.62 -4.09 -22.42
C PRO A 47 -4.91 -4.35 -23.75
N THR A 48 -3.83 -3.62 -23.96
CA THR A 48 -2.87 -3.87 -25.04
C THR A 48 -1.61 -4.44 -24.39
N GLY A 49 -1.24 -5.65 -24.75
CA GLY A 49 -0.10 -6.35 -24.20
C GLY A 49 1.25 -5.67 -24.52
N ILE A 50 2.29 -6.11 -23.83
CA ILE A 50 3.66 -5.67 -24.03
C ILE A 50 4.49 -6.78 -24.68
N PRO A 51 5.19 -6.53 -25.80
CA PRO A 51 5.95 -7.56 -26.50
C PRO A 51 7.13 -8.06 -25.68
N GLY A 52 7.48 -9.33 -25.83
CA GLY A 52 8.62 -9.94 -25.15
C GLY A 52 8.47 -10.04 -23.63
N ALA A 53 7.23 -10.10 -23.13
CA ALA A 53 6.94 -10.08 -21.71
C ALA A 53 7.56 -11.25 -20.95
N ARG A 54 8.21 -10.93 -19.82
CA ARG A 54 8.67 -11.87 -18.80
C ARG A 54 8.05 -11.55 -17.46
N LEU A 55 7.75 -12.55 -16.66
CA LEU A 55 7.30 -12.36 -15.28
C LEU A 55 8.51 -11.92 -14.44
N VAL A 56 8.41 -10.76 -13.77
CA VAL A 56 9.48 -10.19 -12.94
C VAL A 56 9.27 -10.52 -11.46
N ALA A 57 8.03 -10.40 -10.99
CA ALA A 57 7.69 -10.65 -9.60
C ALA A 57 6.26 -11.18 -9.45
N PHE A 58 6.06 -11.95 -8.37
CA PHE A 58 4.80 -12.60 -8.03
C PHE A 58 4.62 -12.65 -6.51
N SER A 59 3.42 -12.32 -6.03
CA SER A 59 3.02 -12.45 -4.61
C SER A 59 2.17 -13.70 -4.40
N PRO A 60 2.70 -14.73 -3.75
CA PRO A 60 1.94 -15.94 -3.44
C PRO A 60 0.73 -15.68 -2.54
N GLU A 61 0.84 -14.74 -1.58
CA GLU A 61 -0.24 -14.39 -0.67
C GLU A 61 -1.39 -13.66 -1.37
N ALA A 62 -1.06 -12.74 -2.29
CA ALA A 62 -2.07 -12.07 -3.10
C ALA A 62 -2.80 -13.07 -4.01
N ALA A 63 -2.08 -14.06 -4.56
CA ALA A 63 -2.65 -15.15 -5.34
C ALA A 63 -3.56 -16.05 -4.49
N ALA A 64 -3.12 -16.40 -3.29
CA ALA A 64 -3.90 -17.22 -2.36
C ALA A 64 -5.20 -16.52 -1.92
N LEU A 65 -5.18 -15.18 -1.80
CA LEU A 65 -6.35 -14.37 -1.45
C LEU A 65 -7.52 -14.57 -2.43
N ILE A 66 -7.24 -14.69 -3.72
CA ILE A 66 -8.24 -14.98 -4.76
C ILE A 66 -8.41 -16.49 -5.04
N GLY A 67 -7.79 -17.32 -4.21
CA GLY A 67 -7.87 -18.78 -4.32
C GLY A 67 -7.08 -19.37 -5.49
N LEU A 68 -6.13 -18.66 -6.07
CA LEU A 68 -5.26 -19.18 -7.12
C LEU A 68 -4.27 -20.19 -6.51
N ARG A 69 -4.16 -21.39 -7.10
CA ARG A 69 -3.28 -22.42 -6.57
C ARG A 69 -1.79 -22.13 -6.88
N PRO A 70 -0.87 -22.61 -6.03
CA PRO A 70 0.56 -22.51 -6.31
C PRO A 70 0.94 -23.21 -7.60
N GLY A 71 1.85 -22.58 -8.37
CA GLY A 71 2.37 -23.12 -9.64
C GLY A 71 1.69 -22.52 -10.88
N GLU A 72 0.54 -21.86 -10.75
CA GLU A 72 -0.11 -21.17 -11.87
C GLU A 72 0.76 -20.02 -12.41
N GLU A 73 1.57 -19.40 -11.55
CA GLU A 73 2.51 -18.33 -11.91
C GLU A 73 3.58 -18.76 -12.91
N ARG A 74 3.83 -20.07 -13.04
CA ARG A 74 4.86 -20.63 -13.95
C ARG A 74 4.33 -20.90 -15.35
N ARG A 75 3.03 -20.77 -15.53
CA ARG A 75 2.36 -21.04 -16.80
C ARG A 75 2.52 -19.83 -17.74
N PRO A 76 2.75 -20.06 -19.05
CA PRO A 76 2.78 -19.00 -20.05
C PRO A 76 1.48 -18.16 -20.06
N GLU A 77 0.33 -18.80 -19.81
CA GLU A 77 -0.97 -18.14 -19.76
C GLU A 77 -1.06 -17.11 -18.63
N PHE A 78 -0.40 -17.37 -17.49
CA PHE A 78 -0.33 -16.41 -16.40
C PHE A 78 0.49 -15.17 -16.81
N THR A 79 1.66 -15.41 -17.43
CA THR A 79 2.49 -14.31 -17.95
C THR A 79 1.74 -13.50 -18.99
N ALA A 80 1.03 -14.14 -19.90
CA ALA A 80 0.20 -13.46 -20.90
C ALA A 80 -0.91 -12.61 -20.29
N LEU A 81 -1.56 -13.11 -19.24
CA LEU A 81 -2.55 -12.35 -18.47
C LEU A 81 -1.92 -11.10 -17.83
N VAL A 82 -0.78 -11.26 -17.12
CA VAL A 82 -0.09 -10.16 -16.43
C VAL A 82 0.44 -9.14 -17.42
N ALA A 83 0.90 -9.57 -18.60
CA ALA A 83 1.35 -8.70 -19.68
C ALA A 83 0.22 -7.93 -20.38
N GLY A 84 -1.04 -8.34 -20.21
CA GLY A 84 -2.19 -7.77 -20.88
C GLY A 84 -2.44 -8.33 -22.30
N ASP A 85 -1.78 -9.43 -22.67
CA ASP A 85 -1.93 -10.12 -23.96
C ASP A 85 -3.14 -11.06 -23.98
N ALA A 86 -3.62 -11.49 -22.81
CA ALA A 86 -4.73 -12.42 -22.68
C ALA A 86 -5.72 -11.96 -21.60
N LEU A 87 -6.97 -12.33 -21.79
CA LEU A 87 -8.05 -12.19 -20.82
C LEU A 87 -8.57 -13.58 -20.43
N LEU A 88 -9.00 -13.72 -19.19
CA LEU A 88 -9.66 -14.93 -18.72
C LEU A 88 -11.18 -14.85 -18.97
N PRO A 89 -11.85 -15.99 -19.09
CA PRO A 89 -13.30 -16.03 -19.28
C PRO A 89 -14.06 -15.30 -18.16
N GLY A 90 -14.99 -14.43 -18.55
CA GLY A 90 -15.81 -13.63 -17.62
C GLY A 90 -15.20 -12.29 -17.23
N MET A 91 -13.97 -11.97 -17.64
CA MET A 91 -13.44 -10.61 -17.51
C MET A 91 -14.20 -9.64 -18.40
N ASP A 92 -14.51 -8.45 -17.87
CA ASP A 92 -15.16 -7.33 -18.56
C ASP A 92 -14.35 -6.06 -18.35
N PRO A 93 -13.28 -5.83 -19.15
CA PRO A 93 -12.31 -4.80 -18.88
C PRO A 93 -12.86 -3.39 -19.10
N VAL A 94 -12.68 -2.52 -18.08
CA VAL A 94 -13.13 -1.13 -18.12
C VAL A 94 -12.07 -0.18 -17.53
N ALA A 95 -12.03 1.04 -18.03
CA ALA A 95 -11.31 2.17 -17.44
C ALA A 95 -12.32 3.07 -16.72
N GLY A 96 -12.09 3.37 -15.45
CA GLY A 96 -12.96 4.20 -14.63
C GLY A 96 -12.72 5.68 -14.85
N ILE A 97 -13.79 6.49 -14.79
CA ILE A 97 -13.70 7.94 -14.79
C ILE A 97 -13.58 8.45 -13.35
N TYR A 98 -12.73 9.44 -13.14
CA TYR A 98 -12.67 10.23 -11.91
C TYR A 98 -12.14 11.64 -12.22
N GLY A 99 -12.21 12.54 -11.28
CA GLY A 99 -11.54 13.82 -11.27
C GLY A 99 -10.56 13.89 -10.11
N GLY A 100 -10.19 15.08 -9.70
CA GLY A 100 -9.39 15.23 -8.49
C GLY A 100 -8.77 16.61 -8.35
N HIS A 101 -8.43 16.94 -7.10
CA HIS A 101 -7.58 18.07 -6.77
C HIS A 101 -6.14 17.62 -6.72
N GLN A 102 -5.32 18.14 -7.59
CA GLN A 102 -3.89 17.90 -7.65
C GLN A 102 -3.15 19.12 -7.08
N PHE A 103 -2.31 18.91 -6.07
CA PHE A 103 -1.68 19.99 -5.30
C PHE A 103 -2.68 21.04 -4.76
N GLY A 104 -3.91 20.60 -4.46
CA GLY A 104 -4.98 21.46 -3.94
C GLY A 104 -5.76 22.24 -5.00
N VAL A 105 -5.49 22.04 -6.29
CA VAL A 105 -6.18 22.67 -7.40
C VAL A 105 -7.01 21.66 -8.16
N TRP A 106 -8.26 22.00 -8.49
CA TRP A 106 -9.11 21.13 -9.30
C TRP A 106 -8.52 20.90 -10.69
N ALA A 107 -8.15 19.67 -10.98
CA ALA A 107 -7.51 19.29 -12.26
C ALA A 107 -8.51 18.90 -13.35
N GLY A 108 -9.81 18.90 -13.05
CA GLY A 108 -10.86 18.48 -13.97
C GLY A 108 -10.95 16.98 -14.15
N GLN A 109 -11.32 16.54 -15.34
CA GLN A 109 -11.44 15.13 -15.66
C GLN A 109 -10.05 14.48 -15.73
N LEU A 110 -9.90 13.45 -14.94
CA LEU A 110 -8.84 12.46 -14.96
C LEU A 110 -9.46 11.11 -15.36
N GLY A 111 -8.98 10.03 -14.81
CA GLY A 111 -9.49 8.68 -15.01
C GLY A 111 -8.35 7.69 -15.13
N ASP A 112 -8.69 6.44 -15.34
CA ASP A 112 -7.72 5.36 -15.48
C ASP A 112 -6.97 5.47 -16.82
N GLY A 113 -6.03 6.42 -16.92
CA GLY A 113 -5.31 6.74 -18.16
C GLY A 113 -4.28 5.69 -18.60
N ARG A 114 -3.91 4.77 -17.70
CA ARG A 114 -3.01 3.63 -17.98
C ARG A 114 -3.36 2.40 -17.14
N ALA A 115 -4.51 2.42 -16.49
CA ALA A 115 -5.01 1.31 -15.69
C ALA A 115 -6.34 0.84 -16.25
N ILE A 116 -6.61 -0.46 -16.19
CA ILE A 116 -7.83 -1.08 -16.69
C ILE A 116 -8.28 -2.11 -15.68
N LEU A 117 -9.48 -1.94 -15.14
CA LEU A 117 -10.12 -2.90 -14.26
C LEU A 117 -10.54 -4.12 -15.08
N LEU A 118 -9.99 -5.29 -14.81
CA LEU A 118 -10.26 -6.53 -15.54
C LEU A 118 -11.56 -7.20 -15.08
N GLY A 119 -11.93 -7.00 -13.82
CA GLY A 119 -13.08 -7.57 -13.16
C GLY A 119 -12.80 -7.84 -11.69
N GLU A 120 -13.75 -8.46 -11.01
CA GLU A 120 -13.65 -8.85 -9.61
C GLU A 120 -13.74 -10.37 -9.44
N VAL A 121 -13.00 -10.91 -8.49
CA VAL A 121 -13.07 -12.30 -8.03
C VAL A 121 -13.49 -12.29 -6.56
N HIS A 122 -14.35 -13.24 -6.16
CA HIS A 122 -14.73 -13.37 -4.76
C HIS A 122 -13.82 -14.38 -4.06
N THR A 123 -13.36 -14.01 -2.85
CA THR A 123 -12.65 -14.91 -1.94
C THR A 123 -13.54 -16.08 -1.53
N GLU A 124 -13.00 -17.06 -0.81
CA GLU A 124 -13.82 -18.15 -0.22
C GLU A 124 -14.87 -17.62 0.79
N ALA A 125 -14.58 -16.49 1.43
CA ALA A 125 -15.51 -15.80 2.34
C ALA A 125 -16.58 -14.97 1.60
N GLY A 126 -16.52 -14.87 0.27
CA GLY A 126 -17.44 -14.09 -0.54
C GLY A 126 -17.07 -12.60 -0.67
N GLU A 127 -15.91 -12.19 -0.17
CA GLU A 127 -15.44 -10.80 -0.29
C GLU A 127 -14.97 -10.51 -1.71
N PRO A 128 -15.39 -9.38 -2.34
CA PRO A 128 -14.96 -9.01 -3.68
C PRO A 128 -13.53 -8.48 -3.67
N TRP A 129 -12.76 -8.87 -4.68
CA TRP A 129 -11.43 -8.32 -4.98
C TRP A 129 -11.35 -7.97 -6.46
N GLU A 130 -11.25 -6.69 -6.74
CA GLU A 130 -11.01 -6.15 -8.07
C GLU A 130 -9.57 -6.41 -8.51
N LEU A 131 -9.39 -6.86 -9.75
CA LEU A 131 -8.10 -7.02 -10.41
C LEU A 131 -7.96 -5.91 -11.45
N GLN A 132 -6.96 -5.07 -11.31
CA GLN A 132 -6.70 -3.96 -12.21
C GLN A 132 -5.29 -4.07 -12.80
N ILE A 133 -5.18 -4.11 -14.15
CA ILE A 133 -3.88 -4.04 -14.82
C ILE A 133 -3.46 -2.57 -14.95
N LYS A 134 -2.24 -2.25 -14.51
CA LYS A 134 -1.59 -0.93 -14.69
C LYS A 134 -0.50 -1.04 -15.75
N GLY A 135 -0.42 -0.07 -16.65
CA GLY A 135 0.45 -0.13 -17.83
C GLY A 135 -0.19 -0.82 -19.04
N GLY A 136 -1.49 -1.14 -18.97
CA GLY A 136 -2.23 -1.92 -19.97
C GLY A 136 -2.54 -1.19 -21.29
N GLY A 137 -1.95 -0.03 -21.55
CA GLY A 137 -2.12 0.72 -22.78
C GLY A 137 -3.07 1.92 -22.67
N ILE A 138 -3.35 2.56 -23.81
CA ILE A 138 -4.13 3.79 -23.90
C ILE A 138 -5.61 3.53 -23.60
N THR A 139 -6.23 4.42 -22.83
CA THR A 139 -7.68 4.51 -22.59
C THR A 139 -8.20 5.89 -23.02
N ALA A 140 -9.52 6.13 -22.96
CA ALA A 140 -10.09 7.47 -23.21
C ALA A 140 -9.56 8.53 -22.23
N PHE A 141 -8.98 8.11 -21.09
CA PHE A 141 -8.49 8.99 -20.05
C PHE A 141 -6.98 9.21 -20.09
N SER A 142 -6.26 8.65 -21.06
CA SER A 142 -4.80 8.79 -21.20
C SER A 142 -4.36 10.20 -21.58
N ARG A 143 -5.28 11.03 -22.09
CA ARG A 143 -4.97 12.36 -22.61
C ARG A 143 -3.88 12.29 -23.71
N PHE A 144 -2.67 12.76 -23.43
CA PHE A 144 -1.53 12.70 -24.35
C PHE A 144 -0.50 11.63 -23.97
N ALA A 145 -0.77 10.84 -22.90
CA ALA A 145 0.13 9.80 -22.43
C ALA A 145 0.00 8.51 -23.26
N ASP A 146 1.05 7.71 -23.26
CA ASP A 146 1.14 6.43 -24.00
C ASP A 146 0.39 5.26 -23.33
N GLY A 147 -0.18 5.46 -22.14
CA GLY A 147 -0.88 4.43 -21.38
C GLY A 147 0.05 3.36 -20.79
N ARG A 148 1.36 3.52 -20.88
CA ARG A 148 2.35 2.55 -20.37
C ARG A 148 2.83 2.90 -18.97
N ALA A 149 3.22 1.88 -18.22
CA ALA A 149 4.10 1.99 -17.07
C ALA A 149 5.50 1.51 -17.47
N VAL A 150 6.52 1.89 -16.68
CA VAL A 150 7.90 1.48 -16.92
C VAL A 150 8.40 0.55 -15.81
N GLU A 151 9.37 -0.30 -16.13
CA GLU A 151 9.87 -1.35 -15.25
C GLU A 151 10.26 -0.80 -13.88
N ARG A 152 11.01 0.30 -13.82
CA ARG A 152 11.46 0.95 -12.60
C ARG A 152 10.30 1.33 -11.66
N SER A 153 9.30 2.04 -12.17
CA SER A 153 8.17 2.47 -11.34
C SER A 153 7.26 1.32 -10.95
N THR A 154 7.14 0.31 -11.82
CA THR A 154 6.32 -0.87 -11.54
C THR A 154 6.93 -1.74 -10.44
N ILE A 155 8.27 -1.94 -10.43
CA ILE A 155 8.98 -2.60 -9.33
C ILE A 155 8.76 -1.86 -8.02
N ARG A 156 8.86 -0.52 -8.02
CA ARG A 156 8.64 0.28 -6.82
C ARG A 156 7.23 0.12 -6.27
N GLU A 157 6.20 0.22 -7.13
CA GLU A 157 4.81 0.08 -6.70
C GLU A 157 4.50 -1.34 -6.22
N PHE A 158 4.97 -2.37 -6.92
CA PHE A 158 4.81 -3.77 -6.54
C PHE A 158 5.38 -4.04 -5.14
N LEU A 159 6.65 -3.69 -4.92
CA LEU A 159 7.33 -3.90 -3.64
C LEU A 159 6.72 -3.07 -2.50
N ALA A 160 6.33 -1.81 -2.76
CA ALA A 160 5.73 -0.96 -1.74
C ALA A 160 4.36 -1.47 -1.30
N SER A 161 3.53 -1.89 -2.23
CA SER A 161 2.21 -2.45 -1.97
C SER A 161 2.29 -3.64 -1.01
N GLU A 162 3.17 -4.59 -1.31
CA GLU A 162 3.38 -5.76 -0.46
C GLU A 162 4.09 -5.41 0.86
N ALA A 163 5.09 -4.53 0.84
CA ALA A 163 5.75 -4.06 2.06
C ALA A 163 4.75 -3.42 3.04
N MET A 164 3.90 -2.52 2.57
CA MET A 164 2.91 -1.85 3.41
C MET A 164 1.89 -2.84 3.99
N HIS A 165 1.47 -3.83 3.20
CA HIS A 165 0.60 -4.90 3.70
C HIS A 165 1.25 -5.64 4.87
N HIS A 166 2.50 -6.08 4.73
CA HIS A 166 3.20 -6.83 5.77
C HIS A 166 3.67 -5.97 6.96
N LEU A 167 3.70 -4.65 6.80
CA LEU A 167 3.82 -3.70 7.92
C LEU A 167 2.49 -3.46 8.66
N GLY A 168 1.38 -4.07 8.19
CA GLY A 168 0.06 -3.92 8.78
C GLY A 168 -0.66 -2.62 8.40
N VAL A 169 -0.23 -1.92 7.36
CA VAL A 169 -0.87 -0.70 6.87
C VAL A 169 -1.87 -1.04 5.77
N PRO A 170 -3.14 -0.59 5.85
CA PRO A 170 -4.13 -0.80 4.80
C PRO A 170 -3.65 -0.30 3.44
N THR A 171 -3.67 -1.17 2.44
CA THR A 171 -3.11 -0.91 1.12
C THR A 171 -3.73 -1.79 0.05
N THR A 172 -3.60 -1.38 -1.21
CA THR A 172 -3.79 -2.29 -2.34
C THR A 172 -2.75 -3.41 -2.30
N ARG A 173 -3.06 -4.56 -2.89
CA ARG A 173 -2.12 -5.68 -3.06
C ARG A 173 -1.59 -5.69 -4.49
N ALA A 174 -0.45 -6.32 -4.68
CA ALA A 174 0.14 -6.54 -5.99
C ALA A 174 0.22 -8.06 -6.26
N LEU A 175 -0.50 -8.54 -7.27
CA LEU A 175 -0.51 -9.97 -7.61
C LEU A 175 0.79 -10.38 -8.32
N ALA A 176 1.11 -9.67 -9.40
CA ALA A 176 2.28 -9.95 -10.22
C ALA A 176 2.62 -8.76 -11.11
N MET A 177 3.85 -8.71 -11.59
CA MET A 177 4.29 -7.77 -12.60
C MET A 177 5.10 -8.45 -13.71
N ALA A 178 4.98 -7.91 -14.92
CA ALA A 178 5.76 -8.32 -16.09
C ALA A 178 6.48 -7.11 -16.69
N ALA A 179 7.66 -7.34 -17.28
CA ALA A 179 8.39 -6.37 -18.08
C ALA A 179 8.57 -6.91 -19.50
N GLY A 180 8.53 -6.02 -20.50
CA GLY A 180 8.66 -6.39 -21.90
C GLY A 180 9.75 -5.60 -22.61
N ASP A 181 9.84 -5.79 -23.93
CA ASP A 181 10.90 -5.18 -24.76
C ASP A 181 10.47 -3.85 -25.41
N GLU A 182 9.21 -3.40 -25.21
CA GLU A 182 8.70 -2.14 -25.75
C GLU A 182 9.44 -0.95 -25.10
N PRO A 183 10.10 -0.09 -25.91
CA PRO A 183 10.77 1.10 -25.36
C PRO A 183 9.73 2.20 -25.05
N VAL A 184 9.84 2.78 -23.87
CA VAL A 184 8.98 3.86 -23.39
C VAL A 184 9.84 5.06 -23.03
N LEU A 185 9.56 6.22 -23.60
CA LEU A 185 10.28 7.45 -23.31
C LEU A 185 9.70 8.09 -22.03
N ARG A 186 10.57 8.26 -21.03
CA ARG A 186 10.35 9.04 -19.82
C ARG A 186 11.49 10.07 -19.70
N GLU A 187 12.15 10.19 -18.57
CA GLU A 187 13.40 10.94 -18.43
C GLU A 187 14.54 10.33 -19.27
N ARG A 188 14.45 9.04 -19.49
CA ARG A 188 15.28 8.21 -20.39
C ARG A 188 14.40 7.20 -21.12
N VAL A 189 14.95 6.47 -22.06
CA VAL A 189 14.28 5.31 -22.65
C VAL A 189 14.32 4.17 -21.64
N GLU A 190 13.16 3.66 -21.27
CA GLU A 190 12.97 2.57 -20.32
C GLU A 190 12.12 1.46 -20.95
N ARG A 191 12.06 0.28 -20.33
CA ARG A 191 11.20 -0.81 -20.80
C ARG A 191 9.78 -0.65 -20.28
N ALA A 192 8.81 -0.99 -21.11
CA ALA A 192 7.42 -1.10 -20.68
C ALA A 192 7.27 -2.22 -19.66
N ALA A 193 6.38 -1.98 -18.69
CA ALA A 193 5.99 -2.99 -17.73
C ALA A 193 4.49 -2.89 -17.42
N THR A 194 3.95 -3.98 -16.94
CA THR A 194 2.57 -4.09 -16.46
C THR A 194 2.53 -4.71 -15.08
N MET A 195 1.49 -4.40 -14.32
CA MET A 195 1.25 -5.01 -13.03
C MET A 195 -0.25 -5.26 -12.85
N ILE A 196 -0.60 -6.44 -12.34
CA ILE A 196 -1.95 -6.67 -11.80
C ILE A 196 -1.93 -6.32 -10.33
N ARG A 197 -2.65 -5.25 -9.98
CA ARG A 197 -2.90 -4.84 -8.60
C ARG A 197 -4.33 -5.21 -8.19
N MET A 198 -4.55 -5.34 -6.90
CA MET A 198 -5.80 -5.84 -6.34
C MET A 198 -6.26 -4.98 -5.17
N ALA A 199 -7.55 -4.74 -5.09
CA ALA A 199 -8.21 -4.09 -3.96
C ALA A 199 -9.66 -4.60 -3.86
N PRO A 200 -10.34 -4.46 -2.73
CA PRO A 200 -11.79 -4.68 -2.69
C PRO A 200 -12.53 -3.77 -3.66
N THR A 201 -12.08 -2.50 -3.81
CA THR A 201 -12.47 -1.59 -4.90
C THR A 201 -11.41 -0.52 -5.12
N PHE A 202 -11.31 -0.02 -6.36
CA PHE A 202 -10.49 1.14 -6.74
C PHE A 202 -11.26 2.46 -6.75
N VAL A 203 -12.49 2.49 -6.23
CA VAL A 203 -13.23 3.75 -6.04
C VAL A 203 -12.45 4.67 -5.10
N ARG A 204 -12.27 5.92 -5.53
CA ARG A 204 -11.48 6.95 -4.86
C ARG A 204 -12.30 8.21 -4.62
N PHE A 205 -11.79 9.16 -3.84
CA PHE A 205 -12.49 10.43 -3.61
C PHE A 205 -12.80 11.14 -4.91
N GLY A 206 -11.85 11.16 -5.84
CA GLY A 206 -12.01 11.74 -7.17
C GLY A 206 -13.13 11.11 -8.01
N SER A 207 -13.56 9.88 -7.71
CA SER A 207 -14.70 9.26 -8.38
C SER A 207 -16.03 9.94 -8.04
N PHE A 208 -16.14 10.58 -6.87
CA PHE A 208 -17.29 11.40 -6.48
C PHE A 208 -17.14 12.84 -6.97
N GLU A 209 -15.93 13.40 -6.89
CA GLU A 209 -15.68 14.80 -7.27
C GLU A 209 -16.03 15.06 -8.73
N ILE A 210 -15.71 14.15 -9.66
CA ILE A 210 -16.02 14.36 -11.08
C ILE A 210 -17.52 14.56 -11.32
N PHE A 211 -18.37 13.77 -10.69
CA PHE A 211 -19.81 13.87 -10.83
C PHE A 211 -20.38 15.10 -10.12
N HIS A 212 -19.85 15.45 -8.95
CA HIS A 212 -20.23 16.67 -8.25
C HIS A 212 -19.98 17.92 -9.10
N TYR A 213 -18.75 18.09 -9.64
CA TYR A 213 -18.39 19.26 -10.45
C TYR A 213 -19.11 19.30 -11.79
N ARG A 214 -19.60 18.15 -12.27
CA ARG A 214 -20.49 18.06 -13.44
C ARG A 214 -21.96 18.23 -13.10
N LYS A 215 -22.31 18.42 -11.82
CA LYS A 215 -23.70 18.52 -11.32
C LYS A 215 -24.53 17.25 -11.60
N GLN A 216 -23.88 16.11 -11.67
CA GLN A 216 -24.48 14.79 -11.92
C GLN A 216 -24.82 14.14 -10.56
N HIS A 217 -25.82 14.67 -9.86
CA HIS A 217 -26.17 14.27 -8.49
C HIS A 217 -26.75 12.85 -8.40
N ALA A 218 -27.34 12.35 -9.48
CA ALA A 218 -27.82 10.97 -9.55
C ALA A 218 -26.66 9.97 -9.54
N GLU A 219 -25.58 10.29 -10.26
CA GLU A 219 -24.36 9.51 -10.30
C GLU A 219 -23.62 9.54 -8.96
N VAL A 220 -23.56 10.69 -8.27
CA VAL A 220 -23.02 10.78 -6.90
C VAL A 220 -23.79 9.83 -5.96
N ARG A 221 -25.13 9.85 -6.03
CA ARG A 221 -25.98 8.96 -5.22
C ARG A 221 -25.77 7.49 -5.59
N GLY A 222 -25.81 7.15 -6.90
CA GLY A 222 -25.63 5.79 -7.37
C GLY A 222 -24.29 5.19 -6.95
N LEU A 223 -23.19 5.99 -7.01
CA LEU A 223 -21.88 5.57 -6.54
C LEU A 223 -21.83 5.42 -5.02
N ALA A 224 -22.46 6.33 -4.26
CA ALA A 224 -22.55 6.23 -2.81
C ALA A 224 -23.31 4.96 -2.39
N ASP A 225 -24.46 4.71 -3.01
CA ASP A 225 -25.25 3.49 -2.76
C ASP A 225 -24.44 2.22 -3.07
N TYR A 226 -23.77 2.17 -4.23
CA TYR A 226 -22.90 1.06 -4.60
C TYR A 226 -21.81 0.78 -3.57
N VAL A 227 -21.11 1.84 -3.11
CA VAL A 227 -20.02 1.71 -2.13
C VAL A 227 -20.56 1.29 -0.76
N ILE A 228 -21.67 1.89 -0.31
CA ILE A 228 -22.28 1.58 0.99
C ILE A 228 -22.73 0.12 1.01
N ASP A 229 -23.51 -0.30 0.03
CA ASP A 229 -24.11 -1.64 0.02
C ASP A 229 -23.07 -2.76 -0.01
N ARG A 230 -21.90 -2.51 -0.61
CA ARG A 230 -20.86 -3.51 -0.76
C ARG A 230 -19.77 -3.47 0.32
N PHE A 231 -19.41 -2.29 0.80
CA PHE A 231 -18.19 -2.10 1.60
C PHE A 231 -18.43 -1.42 2.96
N TYR A 232 -19.65 -0.91 3.19
CA TYR A 232 -20.06 -0.25 4.43
C TYR A 232 -21.45 -0.72 4.89
N PRO A 233 -21.70 -2.06 4.95
CA PRO A 233 -23.01 -2.57 5.30
C PRO A 233 -23.45 -2.14 6.71
N GLU A 234 -22.51 -1.77 7.59
CA GLU A 234 -22.75 -1.22 8.90
C GLU A 234 -23.46 0.16 8.86
N CYS A 235 -23.36 0.88 7.75
CA CYS A 235 -24.12 2.12 7.56
C CYS A 235 -25.62 1.88 7.35
N GLY A 236 -26.02 0.65 7.05
CA GLY A 236 -27.42 0.22 7.00
C GLY A 236 -28.29 1.03 6.03
N ALA A 237 -29.60 1.00 6.27
CA ALA A 237 -30.59 1.82 5.58
C ALA A 237 -31.09 2.94 6.51
N GLY A 238 -31.71 3.98 5.91
CA GLY A 238 -32.28 5.13 6.65
C GLY A 238 -31.75 6.45 6.12
N ASP A 239 -32.35 7.53 6.61
CA ASP A 239 -32.07 8.89 6.10
C ASP A 239 -30.63 9.34 6.41
N ASP A 240 -30.02 8.82 7.46
CA ASP A 240 -28.68 9.16 7.93
C ASP A 240 -27.58 8.23 7.37
N ARG A 241 -27.91 7.30 6.44
CA ARG A 241 -26.91 6.32 5.90
C ARG A 241 -25.70 6.99 5.26
N TYR A 242 -25.92 8.10 4.54
CA TYR A 242 -24.83 8.83 3.90
C TYR A 242 -23.94 9.56 4.91
N ALA A 243 -24.55 10.09 6.01
CA ALA A 243 -23.79 10.72 7.08
C ALA A 243 -22.92 9.71 7.83
N ARG A 244 -23.45 8.50 8.11
CA ARG A 244 -22.66 7.41 8.69
C ARG A 244 -21.54 6.95 7.76
N PHE A 245 -21.83 6.79 6.48
CA PHE A 245 -20.83 6.44 5.47
C PHE A 245 -19.70 7.48 5.43
N PHE A 246 -20.02 8.75 5.28
CA PHE A 246 -19.00 9.81 5.25
C PHE A 246 -18.18 9.84 6.55
N GLY A 247 -18.84 9.70 7.70
CA GLY A 247 -18.16 9.60 8.99
C GLY A 247 -17.17 8.43 9.04
N ALA A 248 -17.56 7.24 8.56
CA ALA A 248 -16.69 6.08 8.51
C ALA A 248 -15.48 6.28 7.56
N VAL A 249 -15.67 6.94 6.41
CA VAL A 249 -14.56 7.29 5.49
C VAL A 249 -13.59 8.27 6.16
N VAL A 250 -14.09 9.29 6.87
CA VAL A 250 -13.27 10.26 7.62
C VAL A 250 -12.43 9.55 8.67
N GLU A 251 -13.01 8.63 9.44
CA GLU A 251 -12.30 7.86 10.48
C GLU A 251 -11.25 6.92 9.90
N ARG A 252 -11.57 6.17 8.83
CA ARG A 252 -10.61 5.30 8.15
C ARG A 252 -9.43 6.10 7.58
N THR A 253 -9.70 7.28 7.00
CA THR A 253 -8.66 8.17 6.49
C THR A 253 -7.77 8.69 7.61
N ALA A 254 -8.34 9.13 8.73
CA ALA A 254 -7.58 9.60 9.89
C ALA A 254 -6.67 8.49 10.46
N ALA A 255 -7.21 7.27 10.59
CA ALA A 255 -6.44 6.12 11.06
C ALA A 255 -5.31 5.74 10.10
N LEU A 256 -5.54 5.80 8.77
CA LEU A 256 -4.51 5.56 7.77
C LEU A 256 -3.36 6.57 7.89
N MET A 257 -3.68 7.86 8.06
CA MET A 257 -2.64 8.89 8.26
C MET A 257 -1.81 8.63 9.52
N ALA A 258 -2.44 8.18 10.61
CA ALA A 258 -1.73 7.79 11.81
C ALA A 258 -0.78 6.61 11.60
N GLN A 259 -1.19 5.62 10.81
CA GLN A 259 -0.36 4.47 10.47
C GLN A 259 0.82 4.86 9.57
N TRP A 260 0.62 5.73 8.55
CA TRP A 260 1.73 6.23 7.75
C TRP A 260 2.77 6.95 8.59
N GLN A 261 2.34 7.82 9.51
CA GLN A 261 3.25 8.50 10.44
C GLN A 261 4.02 7.51 11.32
N ALA A 262 3.34 6.48 11.85
CA ALA A 262 3.94 5.51 12.77
C ALA A 262 5.00 4.62 12.10
N VAL A 263 4.83 4.26 10.81
CA VAL A 263 5.82 3.46 10.06
C VAL A 263 6.87 4.33 9.36
N GLY A 264 6.71 5.66 9.37
CA GLY A 264 7.61 6.59 8.68
C GLY A 264 7.43 6.60 7.17
N PHE A 265 6.21 6.41 6.67
CA PHE A 265 5.90 6.40 5.24
C PHE A 265 5.45 7.78 4.76
N ALA A 266 6.14 8.34 3.76
CA ALA A 266 5.77 9.55 3.05
C ALA A 266 5.24 9.18 1.65
N HIS A 267 3.96 9.47 1.39
CA HIS A 267 3.29 9.12 0.12
C HIS A 267 3.76 9.97 -1.06
N GLY A 268 4.00 11.24 -0.84
CA GLY A 268 4.52 12.19 -1.82
C GLY A 268 3.54 12.72 -2.87
N VAL A 269 2.36 12.12 -3.05
CA VAL A 269 1.31 12.58 -3.99
C VAL A 269 -0.07 12.37 -3.37
N MET A 270 -0.45 13.26 -2.46
CA MET A 270 -1.70 13.15 -1.71
C MET A 270 -2.85 13.94 -2.39
N ASN A 271 -2.98 13.76 -3.69
CA ASN A 271 -4.11 14.26 -4.47
C ASN A 271 -5.39 13.52 -4.07
N THR A 272 -6.57 14.10 -4.27
CA THR A 272 -7.86 13.43 -3.96
C THR A 272 -8.11 12.21 -4.86
N ASP A 273 -7.53 12.17 -6.05
CA ASP A 273 -7.53 11.02 -6.93
C ASP A 273 -6.63 9.86 -6.45
N ASN A 274 -5.82 10.07 -5.40
CA ASN A 274 -4.99 9.04 -4.74
C ASN A 274 -5.52 8.67 -3.35
N PHE A 275 -6.78 9.00 -3.02
CA PHE A 275 -7.42 8.62 -1.77
C PHE A 275 -8.52 7.59 -2.00
N SER A 276 -8.28 6.39 -1.48
CA SER A 276 -9.26 5.30 -1.51
C SER A 276 -10.47 5.62 -0.64
N ILE A 277 -11.66 5.32 -1.17
CA ILE A 277 -12.90 5.42 -0.38
C ILE A 277 -12.92 4.43 0.80
N LEU A 278 -12.08 3.41 0.80
CA LEU A 278 -11.93 2.42 1.86
C LEU A 278 -10.83 2.74 2.87
N GLY A 279 -10.07 3.84 2.69
CA GLY A 279 -8.90 4.15 3.51
C GLY A 279 -7.72 3.22 3.24
N LEU A 280 -7.51 2.81 1.99
CA LEU A 280 -6.34 2.06 1.55
C LEU A 280 -5.28 2.98 0.98
N THR A 281 -4.01 2.66 1.20
CA THR A 281 -2.92 3.28 0.45
C THR A 281 -2.97 2.77 -0.99
N LEU A 282 -2.99 3.68 -1.96
CA LEU A 282 -3.01 3.34 -3.39
C LEU A 282 -2.15 4.31 -4.20
N ASP A 283 -1.77 3.88 -5.43
CA ASP A 283 -1.01 4.68 -6.39
C ASP A 283 0.38 5.13 -5.88
N TYR A 284 1.24 4.17 -5.61
CA TYR A 284 2.62 4.39 -5.20
C TYR A 284 3.47 5.01 -6.32
N GLY A 285 3.65 6.33 -6.23
CA GLY A 285 4.51 7.11 -7.12
C GLY A 285 5.86 7.44 -6.46
N PRO A 286 6.17 8.75 -6.27
CA PRO A 286 7.41 9.20 -5.63
C PRO A 286 7.33 9.14 -4.10
N TYR A 287 6.95 8.00 -3.55
CA TYR A 287 6.92 7.75 -2.12
C TYR A 287 8.33 7.51 -1.55
N GLY A 288 8.45 7.56 -0.24
CA GLY A 288 9.65 7.12 0.48
C GLY A 288 9.37 6.77 1.93
N PHE A 289 10.26 5.98 2.53
CA PHE A 289 10.31 5.81 3.98
C PHE A 289 11.32 6.78 4.58
N VAL A 290 10.96 7.39 5.71
CA VAL A 290 11.85 8.28 6.47
C VAL A 290 13.08 7.48 6.92
N GLU A 291 14.26 7.90 6.49
CA GLU A 291 15.54 7.41 6.99
C GLU A 291 15.96 8.25 8.20
N ALA A 292 16.83 9.25 8.03
CA ALA A 292 17.06 10.23 9.08
C ALA A 292 15.75 10.97 9.39
N TYR A 293 15.33 10.97 10.66
CA TYR A 293 14.05 11.61 11.01
C TYR A 293 14.08 13.10 10.65
N GLU A 294 13.20 13.46 9.73
CA GLU A 294 13.05 14.80 9.18
C GLU A 294 11.55 15.03 8.94
N PRO A 295 10.86 15.74 9.86
CA PRO A 295 9.42 16.00 9.72
C PRO A 295 9.04 16.64 8.38
N GLY A 296 9.84 17.60 7.91
CA GLY A 296 9.65 18.28 6.64
C GLY A 296 10.10 17.50 5.40
N LEU A 297 10.34 16.19 5.47
CA LEU A 297 10.78 15.38 4.33
C LEU A 297 9.81 15.49 3.14
N ILE A 298 10.33 15.94 2.01
CA ILE A 298 9.65 15.97 0.71
C ILE A 298 10.26 14.86 -0.15
N CYS A 299 9.53 13.75 -0.35
CA CYS A 299 10.01 12.63 -1.16
C CYS A 299 9.75 12.81 -2.66
N ASN A 300 8.85 13.72 -3.03
CA ASN A 300 8.50 14.04 -4.41
C ASN A 300 9.15 15.36 -4.83
N HIS A 301 10.16 15.33 -5.70
CA HIS A 301 10.82 16.55 -6.12
C HIS A 301 9.95 17.52 -6.93
N SER A 302 8.79 17.06 -7.46
CA SER A 302 7.80 17.94 -8.11
C SER A 302 6.96 18.74 -7.10
N ASP A 303 7.05 18.45 -5.80
CA ASP A 303 6.37 19.18 -4.74
C ASP A 303 7.26 20.32 -4.20
N GLU A 304 7.45 21.37 -5.00
CA GLU A 304 8.30 22.51 -4.65
C GLU A 304 7.86 23.23 -3.38
N SER A 305 6.56 23.18 -3.05
CA SER A 305 5.98 23.85 -1.87
C SER A 305 6.03 23.01 -0.60
N GLY A 306 6.39 21.74 -0.71
CA GLY A 306 6.31 20.77 0.39
C GLY A 306 4.87 20.54 0.89
N ARG A 307 3.88 20.68 0.01
CA ARG A 307 2.47 20.45 0.37
C ARG A 307 2.28 19.06 0.96
N TYR A 308 2.97 18.07 0.41
CA TYR A 308 2.88 16.66 0.79
C TYR A 308 4.07 16.18 1.63
N ALA A 309 4.74 17.11 2.35
CA ALA A 309 5.77 16.77 3.30
C ALA A 309 5.25 15.77 4.35
N PHE A 310 6.15 14.96 4.90
CA PHE A 310 5.80 13.88 5.82
C PHE A 310 4.94 14.35 7.01
N ASP A 311 5.31 15.44 7.66
CA ASP A 311 4.58 16.01 8.80
C ASP A 311 3.24 16.68 8.42
N ARG A 312 3.03 16.97 7.14
CA ARG A 312 1.79 17.58 6.63
C ARG A 312 0.74 16.56 6.24
N GLN A 313 1.09 15.28 6.13
CA GLN A 313 0.17 14.23 5.66
C GLN A 313 -1.15 14.19 6.44
N PRO A 314 -1.17 14.30 7.79
CA PRO A 314 -2.45 14.31 8.52
C PRO A 314 -3.35 15.48 8.16
N THR A 315 -2.76 16.67 7.99
CA THR A 315 -3.52 17.89 7.60
C THR A 315 -4.06 17.78 6.18
N ILE A 316 -3.28 17.22 5.26
CA ILE A 316 -3.72 17.01 3.88
C ILE A 316 -4.78 15.90 3.81
N GLY A 317 -4.68 14.85 4.61
CA GLY A 317 -5.74 13.84 4.73
C GLY A 317 -7.08 14.44 5.17
N LEU A 318 -7.06 15.33 6.16
CA LEU A 318 -8.26 16.09 6.56
C LEU A 318 -8.78 16.98 5.42
N TRP A 319 -7.88 17.69 4.73
CA TRP A 319 -8.26 18.54 3.59
C TRP A 319 -8.95 17.71 2.48
N ASN A 320 -8.44 16.52 2.19
CA ASN A 320 -9.07 15.63 1.21
C ASN A 320 -10.44 15.12 1.68
N CYS A 321 -10.65 14.91 2.98
CA CYS A 321 -11.98 14.64 3.53
C CYS A 321 -12.94 15.83 3.35
N TYR A 322 -12.48 17.09 3.45
CA TYR A 322 -13.28 18.26 3.10
C TYR A 322 -13.71 18.23 1.62
N ALA A 323 -12.78 17.93 0.70
CA ALA A 323 -13.11 17.84 -0.72
C ALA A 323 -14.14 16.73 -1.01
N LEU A 324 -14.03 15.58 -0.35
CA LEU A 324 -15.04 14.51 -0.45
C LEU A 324 -16.39 14.96 0.14
N GLY A 325 -16.40 15.65 1.28
CA GLY A 325 -17.62 16.19 1.89
C GLY A 325 -18.33 17.16 0.95
N GLU A 326 -17.60 18.05 0.26
CA GLU A 326 -18.12 18.91 -0.79
C GLU A 326 -18.71 18.08 -1.94
N ALA A 327 -18.02 17.05 -2.39
CA ALA A 327 -18.50 16.17 -3.46
C ALA A 327 -19.79 15.42 -3.09
N LEU A 328 -20.03 15.19 -1.79
CA LEU A 328 -21.24 14.55 -1.26
C LEU A 328 -22.33 15.55 -0.83
N SER A 329 -22.17 16.86 -1.04
CA SER A 329 -23.10 17.90 -0.59
C SER A 329 -24.52 17.82 -1.18
N SER A 330 -24.72 17.06 -2.26
CA SER A 330 -26.05 16.72 -2.76
C SER A 330 -26.79 15.66 -1.94
N LEU A 331 -26.08 14.96 -1.04
CA LEU A 331 -26.57 13.89 -0.17
C LEU A 331 -26.53 14.27 1.31
N LEU A 332 -25.70 15.23 1.69
CA LEU A 332 -25.39 15.64 3.06
C LEU A 332 -25.62 17.13 3.27
N SER A 333 -26.12 17.50 4.42
CA SER A 333 -26.14 18.87 4.89
C SER A 333 -24.74 19.32 5.35
N THR A 334 -24.54 20.64 5.42
CA THR A 334 -23.31 21.25 5.94
C THR A 334 -23.02 20.82 7.39
N ASP A 335 -24.06 20.68 8.21
CA ASP A 335 -23.95 20.29 9.62
C ASP A 335 -23.49 18.83 9.76
N GLU A 336 -24.01 17.92 8.94
CA GLU A 336 -23.59 16.50 8.91
C GLU A 336 -22.13 16.39 8.47
N ILE A 337 -21.72 17.11 7.41
CA ILE A 337 -20.33 17.17 6.95
C ILE A 337 -19.44 17.71 8.08
N GLY A 338 -19.79 18.82 8.71
CA GLY A 338 -19.03 19.42 9.81
C GLY A 338 -18.88 18.47 11.00
N THR A 339 -19.95 17.77 11.37
CA THR A 339 -19.97 16.80 12.47
C THR A 339 -19.02 15.62 12.19
N ALA A 340 -19.03 15.08 10.98
CA ALA A 340 -18.12 13.99 10.60
C ALA A 340 -16.65 14.44 10.61
N LEU A 341 -16.35 15.61 10.02
CA LEU A 341 -14.99 16.14 9.95
C LEU A 341 -14.40 16.48 11.32
N ALA A 342 -15.22 16.92 12.28
CA ALA A 342 -14.77 17.22 13.63
C ALA A 342 -14.17 16.01 14.35
N ARG A 343 -14.54 14.76 13.96
CA ARG A 343 -14.01 13.52 14.54
C ARG A 343 -12.60 13.18 14.07
N TYR A 344 -12.15 13.75 12.96
CA TYR A 344 -10.87 13.40 12.33
C TYR A 344 -9.68 13.51 13.26
N GLN A 345 -9.55 14.66 13.96
CA GLN A 345 -8.40 14.92 14.83
C GLN A 345 -8.33 13.97 16.02
N ASP A 346 -9.47 13.64 16.62
CA ASP A 346 -9.53 12.74 17.76
C ASP A 346 -9.18 11.30 17.34
N VAL A 347 -9.69 10.84 16.19
CA VAL A 347 -9.35 9.52 15.64
C VAL A 347 -7.86 9.45 15.28
N TYR A 348 -7.33 10.44 14.56
CA TYR A 348 -5.90 10.51 14.25
C TYR A 348 -5.04 10.45 15.49
N ARG A 349 -5.30 11.34 16.47
CA ARG A 349 -4.52 11.44 17.70
C ARG A 349 -4.57 10.16 18.53
N SER A 350 -5.76 9.62 18.75
CA SER A 350 -5.93 8.40 19.55
C SER A 350 -5.25 7.20 18.90
N THR A 351 -5.39 7.05 17.58
CA THR A 351 -4.73 5.97 16.81
C THR A 351 -3.22 6.12 16.83
N PHE A 352 -2.69 7.32 16.57
CA PHE A 352 -1.25 7.56 16.54
C PHE A 352 -0.61 7.32 17.92
N LEU A 353 -1.21 7.82 19.01
CA LEU A 353 -0.73 7.57 20.35
C LEU A 353 -0.80 6.09 20.74
N ALA A 354 -1.83 5.37 20.30
CA ALA A 354 -1.91 3.92 20.51
C ALA A 354 -0.75 3.19 19.81
N LEU A 355 -0.47 3.53 18.55
CA LEU A 355 0.66 2.97 17.79
C LEU A 355 2.01 3.33 18.45
N LEU A 356 2.20 4.56 18.90
CA LEU A 356 3.42 4.95 19.61
C LEU A 356 3.62 4.18 20.91
N ARG A 357 2.56 3.97 21.70
CA ARG A 357 2.64 3.13 22.90
C ARG A 357 3.09 1.72 22.60
N THR A 358 2.57 1.09 21.54
CA THR A 358 3.04 -0.24 21.15
C THR A 358 4.51 -0.23 20.73
N LYS A 359 4.95 0.80 20.00
CA LYS A 359 6.36 0.98 19.60
C LYS A 359 7.29 1.20 20.81
N LEU A 360 6.82 1.91 21.81
CA LEU A 360 7.53 2.15 23.08
C LEU A 360 7.46 0.95 24.05
N GLY A 361 6.66 -0.06 23.75
CA GLY A 361 6.49 -1.24 24.61
C GLY A 361 5.69 -0.95 25.88
N VAL A 362 4.82 0.08 25.90
CA VAL A 362 3.98 0.41 27.06
C VAL A 362 2.52 0.01 26.80
N ALA A 363 1.87 -0.61 27.81
CA ALA A 363 0.49 -1.09 27.69
C ALA A 363 -0.53 -0.09 28.24
N SER A 364 -0.21 0.58 29.34
CA SER A 364 -1.11 1.54 29.98
C SER A 364 -1.11 2.89 29.28
N VAL A 365 -2.20 3.64 29.41
CA VAL A 365 -2.33 5.01 28.89
C VAL A 365 -1.98 6.00 29.98
N ARG A 366 -1.20 7.03 29.66
CA ARG A 366 -0.93 8.18 30.53
C ARG A 366 -1.11 9.47 29.75
N ASP A 367 -1.46 10.55 30.45
CA ASP A 367 -1.70 11.86 29.84
C ASP A 367 -0.41 12.48 29.26
N ASP A 368 0.75 12.15 29.82
CA ASP A 368 2.09 12.62 29.41
C ASP A 368 2.75 11.79 28.29
N ASP A 369 2.08 10.74 27.78
CA ASP A 369 2.63 9.91 26.68
C ASP A 369 2.92 10.74 25.43
N ALA A 370 2.07 11.73 25.13
CA ALA A 370 2.24 12.62 23.98
C ALA A 370 3.47 13.52 24.11
N ASP A 371 3.70 14.09 25.30
CA ASP A 371 4.83 14.99 25.57
C ASP A 371 6.15 14.21 25.52
N THR A 372 6.17 13.01 26.11
CA THR A 372 7.33 12.10 26.08
C THR A 372 7.70 11.72 24.64
N ALA A 373 6.71 11.45 23.77
CA ALA A 373 6.95 11.15 22.38
C ALA A 373 7.46 12.37 21.61
N LEU A 374 6.89 13.56 21.84
CA LEU A 374 7.29 14.80 21.19
C LEU A 374 8.75 15.18 21.51
N GLU A 375 9.17 15.01 22.77
CA GLU A 375 10.57 15.22 23.15
C GLU A 375 11.52 14.27 22.43
N LEU A 376 11.14 12.99 22.32
CA LEU A 376 11.90 12.01 21.56
C LEU A 376 12.04 12.45 20.10
N PHE A 377 10.95 12.85 19.47
CA PHE A 377 10.96 13.28 18.05
C PHE A 377 11.87 14.48 17.81
N ARG A 378 11.86 15.48 18.71
CA ARG A 378 12.79 16.62 18.64
C ARG A 378 14.26 16.19 18.70
N MET A 379 14.57 15.17 19.54
CA MET A 379 15.94 14.64 19.62
C MET A 379 16.31 13.83 18.38
N LEU A 380 15.40 13.03 17.84
CA LEU A 380 15.62 12.27 16.60
C LEU A 380 15.88 13.21 15.43
N GLU A 381 15.09 14.28 15.31
CA GLU A 381 15.26 15.32 14.30
C GLU A 381 16.59 16.06 14.42
N ALA A 382 16.88 16.61 15.60
CA ALA A 382 18.09 17.40 15.85
C ALA A 382 19.37 16.62 15.55
N ARG A 383 19.36 15.31 15.71
CA ARG A 383 20.50 14.42 15.52
C ARG A 383 20.43 13.58 14.25
N ARG A 384 19.36 13.78 13.46
CA ARG A 384 19.13 13.07 12.21
C ARG A 384 19.22 11.54 12.37
N ILE A 385 18.62 11.02 13.44
CA ILE A 385 18.63 9.59 13.75
C ILE A 385 17.70 8.85 12.78
N ASP A 386 18.15 7.70 12.31
CA ASP A 386 17.34 6.83 11.45
C ASP A 386 16.09 6.35 12.20
N TRP A 387 14.90 6.65 11.64
CA TRP A 387 13.61 6.36 12.24
C TRP A 387 13.42 4.87 12.53
N THR A 388 13.58 4.03 11.53
CA THR A 388 13.35 2.59 11.63
C THR A 388 14.36 1.94 12.60
N ASN A 389 15.64 2.28 12.45
CA ASN A 389 16.70 1.71 13.26
C ASN A 389 16.61 2.13 14.73
N PHE A 390 16.14 3.35 15.04
CA PHE A 390 15.93 3.75 16.42
C PHE A 390 14.89 2.87 17.13
N TRP A 391 13.73 2.67 16.50
CA TRP A 391 12.67 1.84 17.08
C TRP A 391 13.12 0.38 17.24
N ARG A 392 13.85 -0.15 16.26
CA ARG A 392 14.41 -1.50 16.34
C ARG A 392 15.45 -1.62 17.45
N ALA A 393 16.33 -0.63 17.61
CA ALA A 393 17.31 -0.60 18.70
C ALA A 393 16.64 -0.53 20.07
N LEU A 394 15.61 0.31 20.24
CA LEU A 394 14.85 0.43 21.48
C LEU A 394 14.15 -0.89 21.84
N SER A 395 13.66 -1.62 20.82
CA SER A 395 13.06 -2.95 21.02
C SER A 395 14.05 -3.99 21.53
N ASN A 396 15.32 -3.89 21.13
CA ASN A 396 16.37 -4.78 21.63
C ASN A 396 16.80 -4.40 23.06
N SER A 397 17.07 -3.12 23.30
CA SER A 397 17.38 -2.60 24.64
C SER A 397 17.40 -1.06 24.66
N ALA A 398 17.11 -0.47 25.81
CA ALA A 398 17.28 0.96 26.02
C ALA A 398 18.75 1.41 25.80
N GLN A 399 19.73 0.55 26.15
CA GLN A 399 21.15 0.82 25.91
C GLN A 399 21.47 0.93 24.40
N ALA A 400 20.92 0.05 23.56
CA ALA A 400 21.12 0.09 22.12
C ALA A 400 20.53 1.38 21.50
N ALA A 401 19.34 1.80 21.95
CA ALA A 401 18.74 3.05 21.50
C ALA A 401 19.51 4.29 21.97
N ARG A 402 20.01 4.26 23.22
CA ARG A 402 20.84 5.33 23.78
C ARG A 402 22.15 5.49 23.00
N ALA A 403 22.77 4.39 22.57
CA ALA A 403 23.98 4.45 21.74
C ALA A 403 23.76 5.19 20.41
N LEU A 404 22.54 5.16 19.82
CA LEU A 404 22.17 5.92 18.66
C LEU A 404 21.86 7.38 18.99
N LEU A 405 21.16 7.62 20.09
CA LEU A 405 20.69 8.96 20.47
C LEU A 405 21.80 9.82 21.10
N GLY A 406 22.85 9.20 21.70
CA GLY A 406 23.93 9.89 22.41
C GLY A 406 23.73 9.98 23.91
N GLU A 407 24.75 10.52 24.61
CA GLU A 407 24.88 10.50 26.09
C GLU A 407 24.74 11.90 26.72
N ASP A 408 24.16 12.89 26.05
CA ASP A 408 23.96 14.22 26.63
C ASP A 408 22.82 14.25 27.67
N GLU A 409 22.66 15.38 28.32
CA GLU A 409 21.69 15.57 29.42
C GLU A 409 20.24 15.30 28.96
N SER A 410 19.85 15.77 27.78
CA SER A 410 18.49 15.58 27.26
C SER A 410 18.18 14.10 26.98
N SER A 411 19.13 13.39 26.40
CA SER A 411 19.03 11.94 26.17
C SER A 411 18.92 11.17 27.48
N ARG A 412 19.79 11.47 28.49
CA ARG A 412 19.73 10.83 29.79
C ARG A 412 18.39 11.05 30.49
N ALA A 413 17.92 12.30 30.53
CA ALA A 413 16.64 12.64 31.15
C ALA A 413 15.46 11.92 30.48
N TRP A 414 15.46 11.81 29.15
CA TRP A 414 14.43 11.07 28.45
C TRP A 414 14.45 9.57 28.81
N PHE A 415 15.64 8.93 28.82
CA PHE A 415 15.74 7.50 29.17
C PHE A 415 15.43 7.21 30.64
N GLU A 416 15.66 8.13 31.55
CA GLU A 416 15.23 8.04 32.95
C GLU A 416 13.69 8.04 33.02
N ARG A 417 13.00 8.98 32.37
CA ARG A 417 11.54 8.99 32.33
C ARG A 417 10.97 7.75 31.61
N TYR A 418 11.60 7.31 30.51
CA TYR A 418 11.21 6.08 29.85
C TYR A 418 11.36 4.86 30.79
N ALA A 419 12.45 4.76 31.57
CA ALA A 419 12.63 3.70 32.52
C ALA A 419 11.56 3.72 33.64
N GLU A 420 11.22 4.89 34.16
CA GLU A 420 10.10 5.08 35.11
C GLU A 420 8.76 4.70 34.51
N ARG A 421 8.55 5.06 33.21
CA ARG A 421 7.35 4.75 32.49
C ARG A 421 7.11 3.25 32.32
N ILE A 422 8.16 2.49 31.97
CA ILE A 422 8.10 1.03 31.81
C ILE A 422 8.15 0.26 33.13
N ALA A 423 8.70 0.83 34.21
CA ALA A 423 8.71 0.20 35.52
C ALA A 423 7.30 0.00 36.11
N GLY A 424 6.35 0.85 35.71
CA GLY A 424 4.93 0.72 36.07
C GLY A 424 4.11 -0.19 35.15
N ASP A 425 4.73 -0.82 34.17
CA ASP A 425 4.07 -1.77 33.25
C ASP A 425 4.22 -3.19 33.78
N ALA A 426 3.14 -3.98 33.73
CA ALA A 426 3.13 -5.34 34.26
C ALA A 426 4.01 -6.33 33.49
N ARG A 427 4.40 -5.97 32.23
CA ARG A 427 5.20 -6.85 31.37
C ARG A 427 6.67 -6.90 31.78
N GLY A 428 7.24 -8.11 31.81
CA GLY A 428 8.68 -8.33 31.97
C GLY A 428 9.51 -7.78 30.81
N VAL A 429 10.82 -7.69 30.99
CA VAL A 429 11.75 -7.13 30.00
C VAL A 429 11.71 -7.92 28.69
N GLU A 430 11.75 -9.26 28.76
CA GLU A 430 11.74 -10.15 27.60
C GLU A 430 10.41 -10.09 26.83
N GLU A 431 9.29 -10.11 27.54
CA GLU A 431 7.95 -9.99 26.97
C GLU A 431 7.75 -8.63 26.26
N ARG A 432 8.23 -7.55 26.89
CA ARG A 432 8.19 -6.21 26.29
C ARG A 432 9.04 -6.15 25.02
N SER A 433 10.28 -6.65 25.06
CA SER A 433 11.16 -6.70 23.91
C SER A 433 10.51 -7.48 22.76
N ALA A 434 9.97 -8.66 23.02
CA ALA A 434 9.28 -9.47 22.03
C ALA A 434 8.07 -8.74 21.41
N ALA A 435 7.23 -8.09 22.24
CA ALA A 435 6.10 -7.29 21.78
C ALA A 435 6.54 -6.09 20.92
N MET A 436 7.61 -5.41 21.28
CA MET A 436 8.17 -4.31 20.50
C MET A 436 8.78 -4.78 19.18
N LEU A 437 9.50 -5.90 19.17
CA LEU A 437 10.08 -6.48 17.96
C LEU A 437 9.02 -6.91 16.95
N ALA A 438 7.82 -7.26 17.41
CA ALA A 438 6.69 -7.62 16.53
C ALA A 438 6.00 -6.42 15.86
N VAL A 439 6.25 -5.19 16.30
CA VAL A 439 5.64 -3.96 15.76
C VAL A 439 6.65 -2.93 15.25
N ASN A 440 7.93 -3.09 15.58
CA ASN A 440 9.02 -2.26 15.11
C ASN A 440 9.83 -3.03 14.07
N PRO A 441 9.60 -2.77 12.77
CA PRO A 441 10.22 -3.54 11.71
C PRO A 441 11.75 -3.33 11.71
N LYS A 442 12.47 -4.34 11.25
CA LYS A 442 13.89 -4.21 10.91
C LYS A 442 14.06 -3.68 9.48
N TYR A 443 13.13 -4.05 8.60
CA TYR A 443 13.19 -3.70 7.18
C TYR A 443 11.99 -2.86 6.78
N VAL A 444 12.27 -1.79 6.05
CA VAL A 444 11.31 -1.01 5.27
C VAL A 444 11.87 -0.87 3.85
N LEU A 445 11.01 -0.60 2.87
CA LEU A 445 11.46 -0.43 1.49
C LEU A 445 12.21 0.91 1.32
N ARG A 446 13.51 0.90 1.66
CA ARG A 446 14.39 2.07 1.47
C ARG A 446 14.59 2.33 -0.02
N ASN A 447 14.63 3.59 -0.42
CA ASN A 447 14.79 3.97 -1.82
C ASN A 447 16.06 3.38 -2.46
N TRP A 448 17.16 3.32 -1.73
CA TRP A 448 18.42 2.78 -2.24
C TRP A 448 18.36 1.26 -2.48
N VAL A 449 17.65 0.50 -1.63
CA VAL A 449 17.45 -0.94 -1.80
C VAL A 449 16.55 -1.22 -2.99
N ALA A 450 15.46 -0.44 -3.15
CA ALA A 450 14.63 -0.49 -4.35
C ALA A 450 15.45 -0.21 -5.62
N GLN A 451 16.39 0.76 -5.58
CA GLN A 451 17.24 1.08 -6.72
C GLN A 451 18.21 -0.05 -7.07
N GLU A 452 18.74 -0.79 -6.09
CA GLU A 452 19.54 -2.00 -6.36
C GLU A 452 18.73 -3.08 -7.08
N ALA A 453 17.49 -3.34 -6.60
CA ALA A 453 16.59 -4.30 -7.23
C ALA A 453 16.22 -3.88 -8.66
N ILE A 454 15.96 -2.59 -8.89
CA ILE A 454 15.68 -2.03 -10.22
C ILE A 454 16.89 -2.22 -11.15
N ALA A 455 18.09 -1.86 -10.72
CA ALA A 455 19.30 -1.98 -11.53
C ALA A 455 19.62 -3.44 -11.91
N ALA A 456 19.38 -4.37 -11.00
CA ALA A 456 19.52 -5.80 -11.27
C ALA A 456 18.50 -6.27 -12.33
N SER A 457 17.22 -5.93 -12.17
CA SER A 457 16.15 -6.30 -13.11
C SER A 457 16.37 -5.70 -14.50
N GLU A 458 16.76 -4.42 -14.59
CA GLU A 458 17.12 -3.76 -15.85
C GLU A 458 18.31 -4.47 -16.55
N SER A 459 19.17 -5.14 -15.77
CA SER A 459 20.29 -5.93 -16.28
C SER A 459 19.92 -7.39 -16.57
N GLY A 460 18.66 -7.79 -16.34
CA GLY A 460 18.13 -9.12 -16.59
C GLY A 460 18.17 -10.08 -15.39
N ASP A 461 18.49 -9.58 -14.18
CA ASP A 461 18.46 -10.36 -12.94
C ASP A 461 17.27 -9.96 -12.06
N ASP A 462 16.14 -10.62 -12.28
CA ASP A 462 14.92 -10.39 -11.49
C ASP A 462 14.97 -11.05 -10.09
N SER A 463 15.98 -11.86 -9.79
CA SER A 463 16.10 -12.58 -8.52
C SER A 463 16.25 -11.64 -7.32
N VAL A 464 16.81 -10.44 -7.52
CA VAL A 464 16.98 -9.43 -6.49
C VAL A 464 15.62 -8.84 -6.09
N VAL A 465 14.70 -8.60 -7.06
CA VAL A 465 13.33 -8.15 -6.80
C VAL A 465 12.58 -9.17 -5.95
N GLN A 466 12.68 -10.47 -6.31
CA GLN A 466 12.04 -11.53 -5.55
C GLN A 466 12.66 -11.68 -4.14
N SER A 467 13.98 -11.62 -4.02
CA SER A 467 14.66 -11.67 -2.71
C SER A 467 14.26 -10.51 -1.81
N LEU A 468 14.08 -9.33 -2.38
CA LEU A 468 13.62 -8.15 -1.63
C LEU A 468 12.16 -8.30 -1.20
N LEU A 469 11.30 -8.83 -2.07
CA LEU A 469 9.92 -9.17 -1.70
C LEU A 469 9.90 -10.13 -0.52
N ASP A 470 10.71 -11.19 -0.53
CA ASP A 470 10.76 -12.19 0.56
C ASP A 470 11.17 -11.55 1.90
N VAL A 471 12.10 -10.59 1.91
CA VAL A 471 12.46 -9.82 3.10
C VAL A 471 11.31 -8.92 3.57
N LEU A 472 10.65 -8.24 2.64
CA LEU A 472 9.55 -7.32 2.94
C LEU A 472 8.26 -8.03 3.39
N ARG A 473 8.11 -9.31 3.08
CA ARG A 473 7.02 -10.18 3.58
C ARG A 473 7.20 -10.58 5.04
N ALA A 474 8.42 -10.53 5.57
CA ALA A 474 8.73 -10.79 6.97
C ALA A 474 9.59 -9.64 7.54
N PRO A 475 9.06 -8.39 7.57
CA PRO A 475 9.87 -7.19 7.83
C PRO A 475 10.38 -7.09 9.28
N PHE A 476 9.82 -7.91 10.16
CA PHE A 476 10.19 -7.97 11.60
C PHE A 476 11.27 -9.02 11.87
N ASP A 477 11.57 -9.92 10.93
CA ASP A 477 12.56 -10.98 11.08
C ASP A 477 14.00 -10.48 10.88
N GLU A 478 14.97 -11.30 11.27
CA GLU A 478 16.38 -10.86 11.29
C GLU A 478 17.06 -10.91 9.92
N HIS A 479 16.68 -11.79 8.99
CA HIS A 479 17.28 -11.97 7.64
C HIS A 479 18.78 -11.66 7.61
N ARG A 480 19.59 -12.44 8.35
CA ARG A 480 21.01 -12.13 8.62
C ARG A 480 21.83 -11.91 7.37
N GLU A 481 21.54 -12.64 6.30
CA GLU A 481 22.18 -12.54 4.99
C GLU A 481 21.82 -11.25 4.23
N ARG A 482 20.78 -10.55 4.66
CA ARG A 482 20.29 -9.27 4.10
C ARG A 482 20.40 -8.11 5.08
N ALA A 483 21.20 -8.24 6.14
CA ALA A 483 21.33 -7.21 7.17
C ALA A 483 21.76 -5.85 6.64
N ALA A 484 22.47 -5.80 5.52
CA ALA A 484 22.84 -4.56 4.83
C ALA A 484 21.62 -3.73 4.41
N TRP A 485 20.51 -4.37 3.97
CA TRP A 485 19.30 -3.68 3.52
C TRP A 485 18.54 -2.94 4.62
N ALA A 486 18.83 -3.24 5.89
CA ALA A 486 18.32 -2.48 7.03
C ALA A 486 19.11 -1.19 7.32
N GLN A 487 20.28 -1.01 6.71
CA GLN A 487 21.16 0.14 6.98
C GLN A 487 20.72 1.39 6.22
N PRO A 488 21.05 2.60 6.71
CA PRO A 488 20.87 3.84 5.97
C PRO A 488 21.56 3.81 4.60
N ALA A 489 21.11 4.67 3.69
CA ALA A 489 21.65 4.74 2.33
C ALA A 489 23.17 4.93 2.32
N PRO A 490 23.92 4.04 1.64
CA PRO A 490 25.36 4.22 1.39
C PRO A 490 25.65 5.52 0.64
N PRO A 491 26.89 6.06 0.71
CA PRO A 491 27.21 7.35 0.12
C PRO A 491 26.81 7.54 -1.35
N GLN A 492 26.94 6.48 -2.17
CA GLN A 492 26.59 6.51 -3.59
C GLN A 492 25.07 6.64 -3.87
N TYR A 493 24.21 6.37 -2.89
CA TYR A 493 22.76 6.47 -3.00
C TYR A 493 22.17 7.67 -2.24
N ARG A 494 23.02 8.47 -1.59
CA ARG A 494 22.54 9.68 -0.89
C ARG A 494 21.99 10.68 -1.90
N GLY A 495 20.81 11.21 -1.63
CA GLY A 495 20.16 12.18 -2.50
C GLY A 495 19.46 11.59 -3.72
N LEU A 496 19.14 10.30 -3.71
CA LEU A 496 18.24 9.70 -4.72
C LEU A 496 16.95 10.52 -4.80
N SER A 497 16.71 11.09 -5.99
CA SER A 497 15.50 11.84 -6.30
C SER A 497 14.46 10.91 -6.94
N VAL A 498 13.22 11.02 -6.52
CA VAL A 498 12.08 10.28 -7.07
C VAL A 498 11.07 11.28 -7.61
N SER A 499 10.51 11.03 -8.80
CA SER A 499 9.58 11.94 -9.47
C SER A 499 8.25 11.30 -9.79
N CYS A 500 7.25 12.12 -10.08
CA CYS A 500 5.95 11.66 -10.60
C CYS A 500 6.03 11.04 -12.01
N SER A 501 7.12 11.28 -12.74
CA SER A 501 7.37 10.72 -14.07
C SER A 501 7.95 9.30 -14.03
N SER A 502 8.28 8.83 -12.85
CA SER A 502 8.82 7.49 -12.64
C SER A 502 7.76 6.45 -12.47
#